data_958fbdd2dd1f4393fa00feb7f9bbe392
#
_entry.id   958fbdd2dd1f4393fa00feb7f9bbe392
#
_cell.length_a   1.000
_cell.length_b   1.000
_cell.length_c   1.000
_cell.angle_alpha   90.00
_cell.angle_beta   90.00
_cell.angle_gamma   90.00
#
_symmetry.space_group_name_H-M   'P 1'
#
loop_
_entity.id
_entity.type
_entity.pdbx_description
1 polymer ?
#
loop_
_entity_poly.entity_id
_entity_poly.type
_entity_poly.pdbx_seq_one_letter_code
_entity_poly.pdbx_strand_id
1 'polypeptide(L)'
;MLRLVTYYTDTHEEMARKYVMSRAWGFDERVCVRVEQSCPTGEFKSDGWNDCMIDKLRTLRNLPADNVPTLYVDADVCLFPTLVEWCRWRVEHMEPEEVAFSDDVLQWCAGIMLFRSSKRVHQFWDTLADLSRAWNLPDQEALHLLRMQTQAQKGTLPIRAQVLPRDVFCNWATIHQQPPAPWTGESFEIPKTCLAWHANWTVGITNKFKMLERVMLGETSNAAACTA
;
A
#
# COMPACT_ATOMS: atom_id res chain seq x y z
N MET A 1 4.35 20.19 -2.48
CA MET A 1 4.30 19.11 -3.50
C MET A 1 4.02 17.80 -2.81
N LEU A 2 3.14 16.95 -3.38
CA LEU A 2 2.79 15.61 -2.89
C LEU A 2 2.81 14.64 -4.08
N ARG A 3 3.59 13.55 -3.98
CA ARG A 3 3.75 12.53 -5.01
C ARG A 3 2.90 11.31 -4.72
N LEU A 4 2.23 10.75 -5.73
CA LEU A 4 1.65 9.41 -5.71
C LEU A 4 2.53 8.48 -6.53
N VAL A 5 2.82 7.30 -5.97
CA VAL A 5 3.57 6.24 -6.66
C VAL A 5 2.76 4.95 -6.60
N THR A 6 2.63 4.29 -7.74
CA THR A 6 2.20 2.89 -7.83
C THR A 6 3.07 2.14 -8.80
N TYR A 7 3.24 0.85 -8.59
CA TYR A 7 3.83 -0.03 -9.60
C TYR A 7 2.80 -1.10 -9.98
N TYR A 8 2.95 -1.68 -11.16
CA TYR A 8 2.09 -2.75 -11.60
C TYR A 8 2.83 -3.74 -12.51
N THR A 9 2.37 -4.96 -12.50
CA THR A 9 2.68 -6.00 -13.47
C THR A 9 1.54 -6.11 -14.48
N ASP A 10 1.72 -6.84 -15.57
CA ASP A 10 0.73 -6.94 -16.65
C ASP A 10 -0.65 -7.38 -16.17
N THR A 11 -0.72 -8.31 -15.21
CA THR A 11 -1.98 -8.78 -14.63
C THR A 11 -2.70 -7.71 -13.79
N HIS A 12 -1.99 -6.71 -13.30
CA HIS A 12 -2.53 -5.64 -12.44
C HIS A 12 -2.67 -4.28 -13.14
N GLU A 13 -2.34 -4.19 -14.44
CA GLU A 13 -2.38 -2.92 -15.17
C GLU A 13 -3.76 -2.24 -15.12
N GLU A 14 -4.81 -3.00 -15.38
CA GLU A 14 -6.17 -2.46 -15.37
C GLU A 14 -6.57 -1.95 -13.99
N MET A 15 -6.19 -2.65 -12.91
CA MET A 15 -6.43 -2.19 -11.54
C MET A 15 -5.68 -0.89 -11.24
N ALA A 16 -4.39 -0.83 -11.53
CA ALA A 16 -3.60 0.38 -11.33
C ALA A 16 -4.19 1.58 -12.08
N ARG A 17 -4.63 1.37 -13.33
CA ARG A 17 -5.24 2.40 -14.15
C ARG A 17 -6.60 2.85 -13.61
N LYS A 18 -7.51 1.88 -13.33
CA LYS A 18 -8.91 2.14 -12.97
C LYS A 18 -9.07 2.65 -11.54
N TYR A 19 -8.37 2.10 -10.57
CA TYR A 19 -8.62 2.37 -9.15
C TYR A 19 -7.57 3.28 -8.49
N VAL A 20 -6.37 3.38 -9.08
CA VAL A 20 -5.32 4.26 -8.57
C VAL A 20 -5.21 5.50 -9.46
N MET A 21 -4.75 5.35 -10.71
CA MET A 21 -4.34 6.49 -11.52
C MET A 21 -5.49 7.38 -11.98
N SER A 22 -6.66 6.81 -12.35
CA SER A 22 -7.85 7.60 -12.69
C SER A 22 -8.41 8.37 -11.50
N ARG A 23 -8.05 7.99 -10.29
CA ARG A 23 -8.53 8.58 -9.03
C ARG A 23 -7.46 9.40 -8.30
N ALA A 24 -6.31 9.59 -8.90
CA ALA A 24 -5.17 10.32 -8.34
C ALA A 24 -5.33 11.86 -8.43
N TRP A 25 -6.53 12.37 -8.21
CA TRP A 25 -6.81 13.81 -8.30
C TRP A 25 -6.11 14.57 -7.17
N GLY A 26 -5.57 15.74 -7.50
CA GLY A 26 -4.94 16.64 -6.53
C GLY A 26 -3.50 16.26 -6.11
N PHE A 27 -2.98 15.10 -6.54
CA PHE A 27 -1.54 14.83 -6.43
C PHE A 27 -0.77 15.67 -7.44
N ASP A 28 0.32 16.30 -6.98
CA ASP A 28 1.13 17.20 -7.81
C ASP A 28 2.00 16.40 -8.81
N GLU A 29 2.41 15.20 -8.41
CA GLU A 29 3.16 14.27 -9.25
C GLU A 29 2.58 12.86 -9.16
N ARG A 30 2.53 12.16 -10.30
CA ARG A 30 1.98 10.80 -10.41
C ARG A 30 2.97 9.92 -11.12
N VAL A 31 3.49 8.92 -10.43
CA VAL A 31 4.47 7.96 -10.94
C VAL A 31 3.82 6.59 -11.00
N CYS A 32 3.67 6.07 -12.21
CA CYS A 32 3.09 4.76 -12.45
C CYS A 32 4.13 3.90 -13.19
N VAL A 33 4.69 2.90 -12.53
CA VAL A 33 5.81 2.11 -13.05
C VAL A 33 5.33 0.72 -13.43
N ARG A 34 5.49 0.36 -14.70
CA ARG A 34 5.35 -1.02 -15.14
C ARG A 34 6.64 -1.76 -14.82
N VAL A 35 6.51 -2.88 -14.12
CA VAL A 35 7.62 -3.80 -13.84
C VAL A 35 7.37 -5.13 -14.55
N GLU A 36 8.45 -5.87 -14.79
CA GLU A 36 8.35 -7.19 -15.39
C GLU A 36 7.57 -8.14 -14.47
N GLN A 37 6.66 -8.91 -15.05
CA GLN A 37 5.88 -9.88 -14.30
C GLN A 37 6.65 -11.19 -14.19
N SER A 38 7.35 -11.38 -13.07
CA SER A 38 8.10 -12.60 -12.79
C SER A 38 7.19 -13.79 -12.41
N CYS A 39 5.98 -13.52 -11.90
CA CYS A 39 5.01 -14.57 -11.57
C CYS A 39 3.90 -14.64 -12.63
N PRO A 40 3.69 -15.79 -13.32
CA PRO A 40 2.76 -15.89 -14.46
C PRO A 40 1.31 -15.54 -14.15
N THR A 41 0.85 -15.81 -12.94
CA THR A 41 -0.55 -15.57 -12.52
C THR A 41 -0.76 -14.24 -11.82
N GLY A 42 0.31 -13.58 -11.33
CA GLY A 42 0.19 -12.40 -10.45
C GLY A 42 -0.39 -12.73 -9.07
N GLU A 43 -0.51 -14.00 -8.70
CA GLU A 43 -1.13 -14.42 -7.44
C GLU A 43 -0.13 -14.47 -6.29
N PHE A 44 -0.60 -14.12 -5.10
CA PHE A 44 0.18 -14.14 -3.86
C PHE A 44 0.81 -15.51 -3.61
N LYS A 45 2.12 -15.51 -3.34
CA LYS A 45 2.95 -16.71 -3.09
C LYS A 45 3.04 -17.71 -4.26
N SER A 46 2.65 -17.32 -5.47
CA SER A 46 2.99 -18.11 -6.67
C SER A 46 4.48 -17.98 -7.02
N ASP A 47 4.97 -18.88 -7.85
CA ASP A 47 6.36 -18.85 -8.30
C ASP A 47 6.70 -17.49 -8.93
N GLY A 48 7.82 -16.89 -8.53
CA GLY A 48 8.25 -15.55 -8.95
C GLY A 48 7.57 -14.38 -8.24
N TRP A 49 6.62 -14.62 -7.32
CA TRP A 49 5.97 -13.55 -6.55
C TRP A 49 6.96 -12.68 -5.78
N ASN A 50 7.94 -13.30 -5.11
CA ASN A 50 8.94 -12.57 -4.32
C ASN A 50 9.81 -11.65 -5.18
N ASP A 51 10.09 -12.03 -6.44
CA ASP A 51 10.81 -11.16 -7.37
C ASP A 51 10.01 -9.89 -7.69
N CYS A 52 8.70 -10.00 -7.90
CA CYS A 52 7.82 -8.85 -8.06
C CYS A 52 7.85 -7.93 -6.82
N MET A 53 7.90 -8.50 -5.61
CA MET A 53 7.99 -7.71 -4.36
C MET A 53 9.35 -7.02 -4.21
N ILE A 54 10.43 -7.67 -4.63
CA ILE A 54 11.77 -7.05 -4.68
C ILE A 54 11.79 -5.89 -5.68
N ASP A 55 11.16 -6.03 -6.83
CA ASP A 55 11.07 -4.96 -7.84
C ASP A 55 10.21 -3.78 -7.36
N LYS A 56 9.19 -4.02 -6.56
CA LYS A 56 8.48 -2.98 -5.81
C LYS A 56 9.44 -2.17 -4.94
N LEU A 57 10.22 -2.81 -4.09
CA LEU A 57 11.17 -2.14 -3.21
C LEU A 57 12.25 -1.38 -4.00
N ARG A 58 12.73 -1.94 -5.12
CA ARG A 58 13.64 -1.25 -6.06
C ARG A 58 13.00 -0.01 -6.69
N THR A 59 11.72 -0.08 -7.05
CA THR A 59 10.97 1.07 -7.56
C THR A 59 10.97 2.20 -6.54
N LEU A 60 10.68 1.90 -5.27
CA LEU A 60 10.70 2.88 -4.17
C LEU A 60 12.11 3.46 -3.95
N ARG A 61 13.12 2.62 -3.98
CA ARG A 61 14.52 3.02 -3.84
C ARG A 61 15.00 3.93 -4.97
N ASN A 62 14.48 3.75 -6.19
CA ASN A 62 14.89 4.50 -7.38
C ASN A 62 14.15 5.84 -7.55
N LEU A 63 13.24 6.19 -6.66
CA LEU A 63 12.64 7.52 -6.63
C LEU A 63 13.73 8.58 -6.38
N PRO A 64 13.54 9.85 -6.82
CA PRO A 64 14.41 10.92 -6.43
C PRO A 64 14.49 11.09 -4.91
N ALA A 65 15.71 11.23 -4.35
CA ALA A 65 15.92 11.51 -2.93
C ALA A 65 15.77 13.03 -2.65
N ASP A 66 14.60 13.56 -2.94
CA ASP A 66 14.27 15.00 -2.97
C ASP A 66 13.46 15.47 -1.76
N ASN A 67 13.24 14.59 -0.78
CA ASN A 67 12.40 14.81 0.40
C ASN A 67 10.92 15.13 0.10
N VAL A 68 10.47 14.85 -1.12
CA VAL A 68 9.07 15.02 -1.49
C VAL A 68 8.22 14.01 -0.73
N PRO A 69 7.16 14.46 -0.04
CA PRO A 69 6.16 13.56 0.53
C PRO A 69 5.57 12.65 -0.55
N THR A 70 5.59 11.36 -0.31
CA THR A 70 5.21 10.34 -1.27
C THR A 70 4.22 9.37 -0.64
N LEU A 71 3.05 9.25 -1.25
CA LEU A 71 2.13 8.15 -0.99
C LEU A 71 2.42 7.05 -2.00
N TYR A 72 2.84 5.91 -1.51
CA TYR A 72 2.90 4.67 -2.29
C TYR A 72 1.64 3.85 -2.07
N VAL A 73 1.09 3.29 -3.14
CA VAL A 73 -0.02 2.34 -3.07
C VAL A 73 0.19 1.19 -4.05
N ASP A 74 -0.17 -0.02 -3.64
CA ASP A 74 -0.22 -1.18 -4.53
C ASP A 74 -1.29 -0.99 -5.63
N ALA A 75 -1.17 -1.70 -6.73
CA ALA A 75 -2.07 -1.59 -7.89
C ALA A 75 -3.52 -1.95 -7.57
N ASP A 76 -3.75 -2.74 -6.53
CA ASP A 76 -5.07 -3.19 -6.05
C ASP A 76 -5.62 -2.33 -4.90
N VAL A 77 -5.30 -1.04 -4.91
CA VAL A 77 -5.85 -0.04 -3.98
C VAL A 77 -6.86 0.86 -4.71
N CYS A 78 -8.02 1.08 -4.10
CA CYS A 78 -8.99 2.09 -4.53
C CYS A 78 -8.82 3.37 -3.71
N LEU A 79 -8.58 4.51 -4.38
CA LEU A 79 -8.43 5.83 -3.75
C LEU A 79 -9.76 6.57 -3.71
N PHE A 80 -10.02 7.32 -2.62
CA PHE A 80 -11.18 8.19 -2.46
C PHE A 80 -10.79 9.66 -2.61
N PRO A 81 -11.72 10.54 -3.04
CA PRO A 81 -11.40 11.92 -3.45
C PRO A 81 -10.67 12.77 -2.42
N THR A 82 -11.02 12.65 -1.14
CA THR A 82 -10.47 13.47 -0.04
C THR A 82 -9.15 12.97 0.53
N LEU A 83 -8.58 11.91 -0.05
CA LEU A 83 -7.29 11.35 0.40
C LEU A 83 -6.16 12.35 0.32
N VAL A 84 -6.13 13.20 -0.71
CA VAL A 84 -5.06 14.17 -0.93
C VAL A 84 -4.99 15.21 0.18
N GLU A 85 -6.14 15.75 0.61
CA GLU A 85 -6.23 16.70 1.71
C GLU A 85 -5.73 16.08 3.01
N TRP A 86 -6.13 14.84 3.28
CA TRP A 86 -5.63 14.11 4.45
C TRP A 86 -4.11 13.89 4.38
N CYS A 87 -3.57 13.48 3.24
CA CYS A 87 -2.13 13.30 3.07
C CYS A 87 -1.37 14.62 3.25
N ARG A 88 -1.86 15.74 2.70
CA ARG A 88 -1.25 17.07 2.86
C ARG A 88 -1.18 17.47 4.34
N TRP A 89 -2.31 17.32 5.06
CA TRP A 89 -2.34 17.57 6.49
C TRP A 89 -1.36 16.66 7.25
N ARG A 90 -1.34 15.35 6.94
CA ARG A 90 -0.50 14.39 7.65
C ARG A 90 0.99 14.66 7.46
N VAL A 91 1.44 15.01 6.25
CA VAL A 91 2.86 15.25 5.98
C VAL A 91 3.41 16.52 6.62
N GLU A 92 2.57 17.49 6.99
CA GLU A 92 2.98 18.66 7.78
C GLU A 92 3.40 18.25 9.20
N HIS A 93 2.92 17.10 9.68
CA HIS A 93 3.18 16.57 11.02
C HIS A 93 4.12 15.34 11.01
N MET A 94 4.72 15.02 9.86
CA MET A 94 5.65 13.89 9.72
C MET A 94 7.08 14.33 9.95
N GLU A 95 7.82 13.51 10.70
CA GLU A 95 9.27 13.62 10.81
C GLU A 95 9.96 13.24 9.48
N PRO A 96 11.18 13.77 9.20
CA PRO A 96 11.86 13.54 7.91
C PRO A 96 12.12 12.07 7.56
N GLU A 97 12.42 11.23 8.57
CA GLU A 97 12.70 9.80 8.38
C GLU A 97 11.50 8.91 8.73
N GLU A 98 10.33 9.48 8.87
CA GLU A 98 9.13 8.72 9.17
C GLU A 98 8.62 7.98 7.93
N VAL A 99 8.25 6.70 8.14
CA VAL A 99 7.48 5.90 7.19
C VAL A 99 6.24 5.39 7.89
N ALA A 100 5.08 5.80 7.41
CA ALA A 100 3.79 5.34 7.92
C ALA A 100 3.24 4.23 7.02
N PHE A 101 3.01 3.05 7.59
CA PHE A 101 2.50 1.85 6.93
C PHE A 101 1.01 1.69 7.21
N SER A 102 0.26 1.17 6.25
CA SER A 102 -1.08 0.67 6.55
C SER A 102 -1.01 -0.54 7.50
N ASP A 103 -2.14 -0.80 8.16
CA ASP A 103 -2.24 -1.90 9.11
C ASP A 103 -2.92 -3.11 8.48
N ASP A 104 -2.46 -4.30 8.83
CA ASP A 104 -3.02 -5.57 8.40
C ASP A 104 -3.42 -6.44 9.63
N VAL A 105 -3.75 -5.76 10.73
CA VAL A 105 -4.16 -6.32 12.04
C VAL A 105 -3.02 -7.09 12.73
N LEU A 106 -2.32 -7.99 12.04
CA LEU A 106 -1.21 -8.76 12.60
C LEU A 106 0.15 -8.10 12.41
N GLN A 107 0.30 -7.30 11.36
CA GLN A 107 1.57 -6.74 10.94
C GLN A 107 1.37 -5.47 10.12
N TRP A 108 2.45 -4.72 9.91
CA TRP A 108 2.42 -3.61 8.99
C TRP A 108 2.25 -4.09 7.56
N CYS A 109 1.38 -3.44 6.82
CA CYS A 109 1.15 -3.73 5.42
C CYS A 109 1.94 -2.76 4.55
N ALA A 110 2.75 -3.30 3.65
CA ALA A 110 3.53 -2.52 2.70
C ALA A 110 2.75 -2.13 1.43
N GLY A 111 1.43 -2.38 1.39
CA GLY A 111 0.58 -2.06 0.24
C GLY A 111 0.12 -0.60 0.19
N ILE A 112 0.16 0.12 1.32
CA ILE A 112 -0.06 1.57 1.38
C ILE A 112 0.95 2.15 2.35
N MET A 113 1.76 3.11 1.89
CA MET A 113 2.82 3.73 2.70
C MET A 113 2.91 5.21 2.40
N LEU A 114 3.03 6.03 3.47
CA LEU A 114 3.27 7.47 3.36
C LEU A 114 4.65 7.78 3.95
N PHE A 115 5.52 8.45 3.19
CA PHE A 115 6.88 8.77 3.61
C PHE A 115 7.43 10.01 2.89
N ARG A 116 8.56 10.54 3.36
CA ARG A 116 9.37 11.50 2.57
C ARG A 116 10.47 10.76 1.84
N SER A 117 10.61 11.01 0.54
CA SER A 117 11.63 10.36 -0.32
C SER A 117 13.02 10.89 0.00
N SER A 118 13.61 10.41 1.09
CA SER A 118 14.95 10.79 1.58
C SER A 118 15.98 9.69 1.35
N LYS A 119 17.27 10.04 1.38
CA LYS A 119 18.36 9.05 1.29
C LYS A 119 18.26 7.97 2.34
N ARG A 120 17.86 8.31 3.57
CA ARG A 120 17.73 7.34 4.67
C ARG A 120 16.58 6.36 4.46
N VAL A 121 15.45 6.85 3.94
CA VAL A 121 14.32 6.00 3.54
C VAL A 121 14.70 5.10 2.37
N HIS A 122 15.49 5.60 1.41
CA HIS A 122 16.00 4.75 0.31
C HIS A 122 16.93 3.64 0.84
N GLN A 123 17.82 3.92 1.79
CA GLN A 123 18.64 2.89 2.45
C GLN A 123 17.80 1.83 3.18
N PHE A 124 16.67 2.24 3.74
CA PHE A 124 15.72 1.30 4.33
C PHE A 124 15.11 0.37 3.28
N TRP A 125 14.72 0.88 2.11
CA TRP A 125 14.23 0.04 1.00
C TRP A 125 15.30 -0.91 0.47
N ASP A 126 16.57 -0.48 0.37
CA ASP A 126 17.69 -1.37 0.02
C ASP A 126 17.82 -2.51 1.03
N THR A 127 17.79 -2.19 2.33
CA THR A 127 17.87 -3.19 3.41
C THR A 127 16.73 -4.21 3.32
N LEU A 128 15.50 -3.75 3.05
CA LEU A 128 14.35 -4.66 2.88
C LEU A 128 14.49 -5.53 1.64
N ALA A 129 14.93 -4.97 0.51
CA ALA A 129 15.13 -5.72 -0.72
C ALA A 129 16.20 -6.80 -0.57
N ASP A 130 17.30 -6.49 0.13
CA ASP A 130 18.36 -7.45 0.42
C ASP A 130 17.88 -8.55 1.36
N LEU A 131 17.11 -8.22 2.39
CA LEU A 131 16.52 -9.18 3.31
C LEU A 131 15.51 -10.10 2.60
N SER A 132 14.61 -9.52 1.78
CA SER A 132 13.68 -10.27 0.92
C SER A 132 14.40 -11.28 0.05
N ARG A 133 15.50 -10.86 -0.62
CA ARG A 133 16.29 -11.74 -1.48
C ARG A 133 17.01 -12.82 -0.70
N ALA A 134 17.66 -12.45 0.41
CA ALA A 134 18.47 -13.38 1.21
C ALA A 134 17.63 -14.53 1.81
N TRP A 135 16.38 -14.25 2.17
CA TRP A 135 15.50 -15.20 2.85
C TRP A 135 14.33 -15.65 1.99
N ASN A 136 14.28 -15.22 0.72
CA ASN A 136 13.17 -15.49 -0.21
C ASN A 136 11.79 -15.15 0.38
N LEU A 137 11.66 -13.95 0.97
CA LEU A 137 10.44 -13.48 1.64
C LEU A 137 9.75 -12.40 0.81
N PRO A 138 8.41 -12.33 0.83
CA PRO A 138 7.67 -11.14 0.41
C PRO A 138 8.10 -9.90 1.22
N ASP A 139 7.91 -8.73 0.64
CA ASP A 139 8.24 -7.42 1.25
C ASP A 139 7.66 -7.23 2.66
N GLN A 140 6.42 -7.62 2.87
CA GLN A 140 5.74 -7.51 4.17
C GLN A 140 6.31 -8.47 5.22
N GLU A 141 6.65 -9.70 4.84
CA GLU A 141 7.31 -10.66 5.73
C GLU A 141 8.76 -10.22 6.05
N ALA A 142 9.49 -9.68 5.07
CA ALA A 142 10.81 -9.09 5.28
C ALA A 142 10.75 -7.90 6.25
N LEU A 143 9.74 -7.03 6.12
CA LEU A 143 9.50 -5.91 7.01
C LEU A 143 9.22 -6.38 8.45
N HIS A 144 8.39 -7.41 8.60
CA HIS A 144 8.11 -8.02 9.90
C HIS A 144 9.37 -8.62 10.53
N LEU A 145 10.15 -9.36 9.76
CA LEU A 145 11.41 -9.95 10.21
C LEU A 145 12.41 -8.89 10.67
N LEU A 146 12.61 -7.83 9.89
CA LEU A 146 13.47 -6.71 10.23
C LEU A 146 13.06 -6.05 11.55
N ARG A 147 11.75 -5.82 11.74
CA ARG A 147 11.20 -5.29 12.99
C ARG A 147 11.52 -6.19 14.18
N MET A 148 11.28 -7.50 14.06
CA MET A 148 11.55 -8.47 15.14
C MET A 148 13.03 -8.56 15.48
N GLN A 149 13.92 -8.60 14.49
CA GLN A 149 15.37 -8.62 14.70
C GLN A 149 15.85 -7.36 15.41
N THR A 150 15.36 -6.19 14.99
CA THR A 150 15.72 -4.91 15.59
C THR A 150 15.28 -4.86 17.06
N GLN A 151 14.08 -5.32 17.37
CA GLN A 151 13.57 -5.39 18.75
C GLN A 151 14.39 -6.36 19.62
N ALA A 152 14.71 -7.55 19.10
CA ALA A 152 15.51 -8.56 19.81
C ALA A 152 16.92 -8.06 20.15
N GLN A 153 17.52 -7.28 19.26
CA GLN A 153 18.86 -6.70 19.43
C GLN A 153 18.86 -5.39 20.24
N LYS A 154 17.69 -4.94 20.73
CA LYS A 154 17.51 -3.62 21.37
C LYS A 154 18.02 -2.46 20.50
N GLY A 155 18.03 -2.66 19.20
CA GLY A 155 18.38 -1.65 18.20
C GLY A 155 17.21 -0.74 17.84
N THR A 156 17.44 0.17 16.90
CA THR A 156 16.44 1.02 16.31
C THR A 156 16.34 0.75 14.81
N LEU A 157 15.13 0.74 14.27
CA LEU A 157 14.96 0.73 12.82
C LEU A 157 15.67 1.95 12.22
N PRO A 158 16.20 1.83 11.00
CA PRO A 158 16.82 2.97 10.31
C PRO A 158 15.84 4.10 9.99
N ILE A 159 14.56 3.84 10.17
CA ILE A 159 13.44 4.77 9.97
C ILE A 159 12.59 4.86 11.25
N ARG A 160 11.77 5.91 11.33
CA ARG A 160 10.74 6.05 12.34
C ARG A 160 9.43 5.48 11.81
N ALA A 161 9.12 4.24 12.18
CA ALA A 161 7.92 3.58 11.70
C ALA A 161 6.66 4.03 12.46
N GLN A 162 5.60 4.31 11.73
CA GLN A 162 4.27 4.66 12.23
C GLN A 162 3.20 3.77 11.57
N VAL A 163 2.01 3.76 12.13
CA VAL A 163 0.87 3.05 11.57
C VAL A 163 -0.17 4.06 11.12
N LEU A 164 -0.66 3.89 9.88
CA LEU A 164 -1.77 4.67 9.34
C LEU A 164 -3.08 4.26 10.02
N PRO A 165 -4.03 5.20 10.23
CA PRO A 165 -5.30 4.89 10.87
C PRO A 165 -6.10 3.82 10.11
N ARG A 166 -6.59 2.79 10.82
CA ARG A 166 -7.31 1.65 10.24
C ARG A 166 -8.65 2.00 9.62
N ASP A 167 -9.31 3.01 10.14
CA ASP A 167 -10.60 3.52 9.66
C ASP A 167 -10.45 4.45 8.45
N VAL A 168 -9.23 4.90 8.16
CA VAL A 168 -8.89 5.75 7.02
C VAL A 168 -8.27 4.92 5.89
N PHE A 169 -7.37 4.00 6.23
CA PHE A 169 -6.70 3.09 5.29
C PHE A 169 -7.20 1.67 5.55
N CYS A 170 -8.27 1.32 4.85
CA CYS A 170 -9.05 0.13 5.14
C CYS A 170 -8.65 -1.05 4.26
N ASN A 171 -8.90 -2.24 4.78
CA ASN A 171 -8.88 -3.50 4.05
C ASN A 171 -9.87 -4.47 4.69
N TRP A 172 -9.98 -5.67 4.12
CA TRP A 172 -10.89 -6.70 4.64
C TRP A 172 -10.59 -7.09 6.11
N ALA A 173 -9.32 -7.17 6.49
CA ALA A 173 -8.94 -7.52 7.86
C ALA A 173 -9.24 -6.38 8.86
N THR A 174 -9.01 -5.13 8.48
CA THR A 174 -9.19 -3.99 9.38
C THR A 174 -10.66 -3.78 9.77
N ILE A 175 -11.61 -4.03 8.88
CA ILE A 175 -13.03 -3.93 9.20
C ILE A 175 -13.52 -5.05 10.14
N HIS A 176 -12.84 -6.20 10.16
CA HIS A 176 -13.16 -7.31 11.07
C HIS A 176 -12.38 -7.26 12.39
N GLN A 177 -11.39 -6.37 12.51
CA GLN A 177 -10.51 -6.21 13.66
C GLN A 177 -9.73 -7.48 14.09
N GLN A 178 -9.69 -8.47 13.22
CA GLN A 178 -8.97 -9.73 13.39
C GLN A 178 -8.65 -10.30 11.99
N PRO A 179 -7.66 -11.20 11.86
CA PRO A 179 -7.38 -11.85 10.58
C PRO A 179 -8.59 -12.70 10.16
N PRO A 180 -9.34 -12.30 9.12
CA PRO A 180 -10.46 -13.08 8.62
C PRO A 180 -9.97 -14.19 7.68
N ALA A 181 -10.87 -15.10 7.29
CA ALA A 181 -10.66 -15.85 6.06
C ALA A 181 -10.58 -14.89 4.86
N PRO A 182 -9.88 -15.25 3.78
CA PRO A 182 -9.89 -14.44 2.58
C PRO A 182 -11.31 -14.17 2.08
N TRP A 183 -11.55 -12.93 1.64
CA TRP A 183 -12.85 -12.54 1.09
C TRP A 183 -13.19 -13.33 -0.18
N THR A 184 -14.41 -13.86 -0.24
CA THR A 184 -14.91 -14.68 -1.35
C THR A 184 -16.17 -14.13 -2.01
N GLY A 185 -16.69 -12.98 -1.54
CA GLY A 185 -17.87 -12.32 -2.10
C GLY A 185 -18.89 -11.82 -1.08
N GLU A 186 -18.56 -11.92 0.20
CA GLU A 186 -19.42 -11.50 1.31
C GLU A 186 -19.72 -10.00 1.25
N SER A 187 -20.90 -9.64 1.80
CA SER A 187 -21.26 -8.23 1.96
C SER A 187 -20.42 -7.57 3.05
N PHE A 188 -20.02 -6.34 2.85
CA PHE A 188 -19.38 -5.51 3.86
C PHE A 188 -19.74 -4.04 3.68
N GLU A 189 -19.63 -3.30 4.76
CA GLU A 189 -19.79 -1.84 4.75
C GLU A 189 -18.43 -1.17 4.76
N ILE A 190 -18.28 -0.13 3.95
CA ILE A 190 -17.06 0.66 3.91
C ILE A 190 -17.19 1.74 4.98
N PRO A 191 -16.23 1.88 5.90
CA PRO A 191 -16.22 2.98 6.86
C PRO A 191 -16.34 4.33 6.16
N LYS A 192 -17.17 5.24 6.66
CA LYS A 192 -17.35 6.59 6.08
C LYS A 192 -16.07 7.41 6.10
N THR A 193 -15.15 7.09 6.97
CA THR A 193 -13.82 7.70 7.10
C THR A 193 -12.79 7.12 6.15
N CYS A 194 -13.12 6.04 5.43
CA CYS A 194 -12.20 5.35 4.51
C CYS A 194 -11.79 6.27 3.36
N LEU A 195 -10.49 6.50 3.20
CA LEU A 195 -9.90 7.30 2.14
C LEU A 195 -9.07 6.46 1.14
N ALA A 196 -8.71 5.25 1.52
CA ALA A 196 -8.11 4.27 0.63
C ALA A 196 -8.49 2.86 1.06
N TRP A 197 -8.88 2.02 0.09
CA TRP A 197 -9.21 0.61 0.31
C TRP A 197 -8.23 -0.29 -0.40
N HIS A 198 -7.58 -1.17 0.33
CA HIS A 198 -6.66 -2.15 -0.22
C HIS A 198 -7.35 -3.51 -0.37
N ALA A 199 -7.40 -4.05 -1.59
CA ALA A 199 -8.01 -5.35 -1.87
C ALA A 199 -7.08 -6.55 -1.55
N ASN A 200 -6.30 -6.44 -0.47
CA ASN A 200 -5.61 -7.59 0.12
C ASN A 200 -6.63 -8.52 0.82
N TRP A 201 -6.22 -9.66 1.33
CA TRP A 201 -7.11 -10.68 1.90
C TRP A 201 -8.16 -11.20 0.91
N THR A 202 -7.83 -11.19 -0.38
CA THR A 202 -8.58 -11.86 -1.44
C THR A 202 -7.66 -12.82 -2.17
N VAL A 203 -8.21 -13.92 -2.70
CA VAL A 203 -7.46 -14.86 -3.54
C VAL A 203 -7.88 -14.68 -4.98
N GLY A 204 -6.88 -14.47 -5.86
CA GLY A 204 -7.05 -14.34 -7.29
C GLY A 204 -7.47 -12.94 -7.76
N ILE A 205 -7.01 -12.56 -8.93
CA ILE A 205 -7.21 -11.24 -9.55
C ILE A 205 -8.69 -10.93 -9.75
N THR A 206 -9.50 -11.91 -10.15
CA THR A 206 -10.93 -11.74 -10.35
C THR A 206 -11.65 -11.29 -9.07
N ASN A 207 -11.28 -11.85 -7.92
CA ASN A 207 -11.88 -11.45 -6.65
C ASN A 207 -11.41 -10.06 -6.21
N LYS A 208 -10.16 -9.69 -6.50
CA LYS A 208 -9.68 -8.32 -6.28
C LYS A 208 -10.51 -7.31 -7.07
N PHE A 209 -10.75 -7.56 -8.35
CA PHE A 209 -11.64 -6.71 -9.16
C PHE A 209 -13.04 -6.60 -8.58
N LYS A 210 -13.68 -7.72 -8.22
CA LYS A 210 -15.02 -7.72 -7.62
C LYS A 210 -15.08 -6.92 -6.32
N MET A 211 -14.05 -7.05 -5.47
CA MET A 211 -13.96 -6.28 -4.23
C MET A 211 -13.85 -4.79 -4.52
N LEU A 212 -12.95 -4.37 -5.41
CA LEU A 212 -12.74 -2.98 -5.77
C LEU A 212 -13.97 -2.35 -6.45
N GLU A 213 -14.68 -3.09 -7.30
CA GLU A 213 -15.95 -2.64 -7.89
C GLU A 213 -17.03 -2.41 -6.83
N ARG A 214 -17.12 -3.32 -5.86
CA ARG A 214 -18.04 -3.15 -4.74
C ARG A 214 -17.70 -1.93 -3.89
N VAL A 215 -16.42 -1.67 -3.64
CA VAL A 215 -15.93 -0.49 -2.93
C VAL A 215 -16.34 0.79 -3.67
N MET A 216 -16.19 0.85 -4.98
CA MET A 216 -16.64 1.99 -5.79
C MET A 216 -18.15 2.21 -5.76
N LEU A 217 -18.95 1.14 -5.78
CA LEU A 217 -20.41 1.24 -5.69
C LEU A 217 -20.87 1.74 -4.31
N GLY A 218 -20.19 1.32 -3.24
CA GLY A 218 -20.43 1.81 -1.88
C GLY A 218 -20.11 3.30 -1.70
N GLU A 219 -19.08 3.81 -2.38
CA GLU A 219 -18.76 5.23 -2.41
C GLU A 219 -19.91 6.07 -3.02
N THR A 220 -20.46 5.63 -4.16
CA THR A 220 -21.55 6.36 -4.83
C THR A 220 -22.82 6.43 -3.99
N SER A 221 -23.14 5.40 -3.23
CA SER A 221 -24.30 5.39 -2.32
C SER A 221 -24.12 6.31 -1.11
N ASN A 222 -22.90 6.41 -0.58
CA ASN A 222 -22.59 7.33 0.52
C ASN A 222 -22.56 8.81 0.08
N ALA A 223 -22.09 9.10 -1.13
CA ALA A 223 -22.07 10.46 -1.66
C ALA A 223 -23.50 11.01 -1.89
N ALA A 224 -24.43 10.17 -2.35
CA ALA A 224 -25.83 10.56 -2.52
C ALA A 224 -26.55 10.86 -1.19
N ALA A 225 -26.15 10.22 -0.09
CA ALA A 225 -26.72 10.45 1.23
C ALA A 225 -26.22 11.75 1.91
N CYS A 226 -25.08 12.30 1.47
CA CYS A 226 -24.53 13.57 1.99
C CYS A 226 -25.09 14.83 1.28
N THR A 227 -25.82 14.66 0.17
CA THR A 227 -26.40 15.77 -0.62
C THR A 227 -27.92 15.94 -0.40
N ALA A 228 -28.52 15.13 0.46
CA ALA A 228 -29.92 15.19 0.87
C ALA A 228 -30.09 15.73 2.29
#